data_395e5bdc7bf10b60ee50318e38496314
#
_entry.id   395e5bdc7bf10b60ee50318e38496314
#
_cell.length_a   1.000
_cell.length_b   1.000
_cell.length_c   1.000
_cell.angle_alpha   90.00
_cell.angle_beta   90.00
_cell.angle_gamma   90.00
#
_symmetry.space_group_name_H-M   'P 1'
#
loop_
_entity.id
_entity.type
_entity.pdbx_description
1 polymer ?
#
loop_
_entity_poly.entity_id
_entity_poly.type
_entity_poly.pdbx_seq_one_letter_code
_entity_poly.pdbx_strand_id
1 'polypeptide(L)'
;MKVSRYVFVIASVFSVMTANAAQKGEGYFGVSLGQATVDDFCGGGESSCDDSAISLRIHGGNQLSSFANLEFGYRYISDVETAGTINGIGVAAAVNGHFIDTTLQLGMPETGPFKVFTKAGVLLWRLNYDVAASNGFQTFSASDSDSGVGFRTGLGATYEVSEGVRLRADWDFLVNVGSEDELGETDINVFTVGPEFLF
;
A
#
# COMPACT_ATOMS: atom_id res chain seq x y z
N MET A 1 -8.04 -21.58 -17.69
CA MET A 1 -8.14 -20.33 -18.50
C MET A 1 -9.25 -19.44 -17.92
N LYS A 2 -8.95 -18.62 -16.88
CA LYS A 2 -9.92 -17.69 -16.24
C LYS A 2 -9.33 -16.28 -16.02
N VAL A 3 -8.41 -15.84 -16.84
CA VAL A 3 -7.67 -14.57 -16.66
C VAL A 3 -8.36 -13.34 -17.26
N SER A 4 -9.47 -13.52 -18.02
CA SER A 4 -10.02 -12.44 -18.88
C SER A 4 -11.03 -11.48 -18.22
N ARG A 5 -11.42 -11.68 -16.93
CA ARG A 5 -12.48 -10.83 -16.33
C ARG A 5 -11.99 -9.63 -15.54
N TYR A 6 -10.73 -9.61 -15.11
CA TYR A 6 -10.21 -8.56 -14.23
C TYR A 6 -9.54 -7.39 -14.96
N VAL A 7 -9.15 -7.57 -16.22
CA VAL A 7 -8.49 -6.51 -17.02
C VAL A 7 -9.45 -5.36 -17.37
N PHE A 8 -10.77 -5.62 -17.44
CA PHE A 8 -11.76 -4.60 -17.82
C PHE A 8 -12.10 -3.61 -16.70
N VAL A 9 -11.90 -3.96 -15.42
CA VAL A 9 -12.23 -3.09 -14.28
C VAL A 9 -11.17 -1.99 -14.11
N ILE A 10 -9.91 -2.29 -14.38
CA ILE A 10 -8.81 -1.32 -14.23
C ILE A 10 -8.87 -0.21 -15.29
N ALA A 11 -9.26 -0.56 -16.51
CA ALA A 11 -9.38 0.43 -17.60
C ALA A 11 -10.53 1.43 -17.39
N SER A 12 -11.60 1.05 -16.68
CA SER A 12 -12.74 1.92 -16.43
C SER A 12 -12.50 2.96 -15.32
N VAL A 13 -11.58 2.68 -14.37
CA VAL A 13 -11.24 3.62 -13.29
C VAL A 13 -10.40 4.78 -13.82
N PHE A 14 -9.48 4.52 -14.77
CA PHE A 14 -8.69 5.58 -15.41
C PHE A 14 -9.52 6.52 -16.29
N SER A 15 -10.61 6.05 -16.87
CA SER A 15 -11.47 6.88 -17.75
C SER A 15 -12.30 7.92 -16.98
N VAL A 16 -12.52 7.74 -15.68
CA VAL A 16 -13.26 8.71 -14.85
C VAL A 16 -12.37 9.91 -14.46
N MET A 17 -11.05 9.72 -14.39
CA MET A 17 -10.12 10.80 -14.05
C MET A 17 -9.98 11.86 -15.15
N THR A 18 -10.26 11.54 -16.41
CA THR A 18 -10.08 12.48 -17.53
C THR A 18 -11.30 13.35 -17.82
N ALA A 19 -12.46 13.07 -17.23
CA ALA A 19 -13.72 13.72 -17.59
C ALA A 19 -13.96 15.09 -16.94
N ASN A 20 -13.15 15.49 -15.93
CA ASN A 20 -13.33 16.75 -15.20
C ASN A 20 -12.06 17.62 -15.14
N ALA A 21 -11.09 17.44 -16.03
CA ALA A 21 -9.91 18.31 -16.10
C ALA A 21 -10.27 19.71 -16.67
N ALA A 22 -11.17 20.42 -15.98
CA ALA A 22 -11.67 21.70 -16.45
C ALA A 22 -11.07 22.90 -15.70
N GLN A 23 -10.43 22.72 -14.54
CA GLN A 23 -9.76 23.80 -13.81
C GLN A 23 -8.35 23.39 -13.38
N LYS A 24 -7.38 24.29 -13.69
CA LYS A 24 -5.97 24.11 -13.30
C LYS A 24 -5.87 24.05 -11.77
N GLY A 25 -5.34 22.93 -11.24
CA GLY A 25 -5.13 22.74 -9.80
C GLY A 25 -6.16 21.87 -9.08
N GLU A 26 -7.15 21.30 -9.80
CA GLU A 26 -8.13 20.38 -9.20
C GLU A 26 -7.67 18.92 -9.18
N GLY A 27 -6.77 18.51 -10.08
CA GLY A 27 -6.23 17.18 -10.19
C GLY A 27 -4.78 17.09 -9.75
N TYR A 28 -4.37 15.93 -9.26
CA TYR A 28 -2.98 15.65 -8.95
C TYR A 28 -2.62 14.17 -9.21
N PHE A 29 -1.33 13.96 -9.43
CA PHE A 29 -0.72 12.64 -9.54
C PHE A 29 0.61 12.62 -8.81
N GLY A 30 0.91 11.55 -8.10
CA GLY A 30 2.15 11.42 -7.34
C GLY A 30 2.70 10.00 -7.32
N VAL A 31 3.99 9.93 -7.00
CA VAL A 31 4.71 8.69 -6.74
C VAL A 31 5.45 8.83 -5.42
N SER A 32 5.37 7.84 -4.56
CA SER A 32 6.04 7.87 -3.26
C SER A 32 6.73 6.55 -2.96
N LEU A 33 7.86 6.66 -2.27
CA LEU A 33 8.68 5.56 -1.81
C LEU A 33 8.82 5.65 -0.29
N GLY A 34 8.92 4.51 0.38
CA GLY A 34 9.08 4.47 1.83
C GLY A 34 9.22 3.08 2.39
N GLN A 35 8.91 2.94 3.67
CA GLN A 35 9.02 1.71 4.44
C GLN A 35 7.65 1.31 4.97
N ALA A 36 7.36 0.02 4.89
CA ALA A 36 6.26 -0.65 5.57
C ALA A 36 6.81 -1.49 6.71
N THR A 37 6.07 -1.58 7.81
CA THR A 37 6.32 -2.50 8.92
C THR A 37 5.04 -3.27 9.18
N VAL A 38 5.16 -4.59 9.20
CA VAL A 38 4.04 -5.51 9.41
C VAL A 38 3.99 -5.88 10.88
N ASP A 39 2.89 -5.54 11.54
CA ASP A 39 2.72 -5.81 12.96
C ASP A 39 2.57 -7.32 13.21
N ASP A 40 3.14 -7.81 14.30
CA ASP A 40 3.08 -9.21 14.76
C ASP A 40 3.64 -10.27 13.76
N PHE A 41 4.36 -9.85 12.70
CA PHE A 41 4.96 -10.77 11.73
C PHE A 41 6.07 -11.63 12.36
N CYS A 42 6.85 -11.06 13.26
CA CYS A 42 7.94 -11.73 13.97
C CYS A 42 7.48 -12.24 15.34
N GLY A 43 7.18 -13.53 15.45
CA GLY A 43 6.57 -14.15 16.64
C GLY A 43 7.52 -14.57 17.77
N GLY A 44 8.84 -14.43 17.59
CA GLY A 44 9.84 -14.72 18.62
C GLY A 44 10.15 -16.21 18.81
N GLY A 45 10.79 -16.80 17.87
CA GLY A 45 11.27 -18.20 17.84
C GLY A 45 12.06 -18.48 16.57
N GLU A 46 12.10 -17.50 15.71
CA GLU A 46 12.77 -17.52 14.42
C GLU A 46 14.28 -17.30 14.58
N SER A 47 15.08 -17.88 13.70
CA SER A 47 16.53 -17.62 13.63
C SER A 47 16.85 -16.29 12.94
N SER A 48 15.97 -15.83 12.05
CA SER A 48 15.98 -14.49 11.47
C SER A 48 14.56 -14.10 11.10
N CYS A 49 14.22 -12.83 11.28
CA CYS A 49 12.95 -12.26 10.89
C CYS A 49 13.15 -10.79 10.53
N ASP A 50 12.58 -10.36 9.41
CA ASP A 50 12.52 -8.95 8.99
C ASP A 50 11.04 -8.61 8.72
N ASP A 51 10.47 -7.76 9.57
CA ASP A 51 9.10 -7.26 9.48
C ASP A 51 8.98 -5.98 8.66
N SER A 52 10.11 -5.52 8.11
CA SER A 52 10.22 -4.26 7.39
C SER A 52 10.40 -4.48 5.89
N ALA A 53 9.67 -3.74 5.08
CA ALA A 53 9.69 -3.86 3.63
C ALA A 53 9.69 -2.49 2.94
N ILE A 54 10.16 -2.47 1.69
CA ILE A 54 10.07 -1.28 0.85
C ILE A 54 8.64 -1.14 0.34
N SER A 55 8.07 0.07 0.46
CA SER A 55 6.77 0.44 -0.07
C SER A 55 6.93 1.42 -1.23
N LEU A 56 6.41 1.05 -2.41
CA LEU A 56 6.27 1.93 -3.58
C LEU A 56 4.79 2.20 -3.82
N ARG A 57 4.41 3.47 -3.97
CA ARG A 57 3.03 3.86 -4.22
C ARG A 57 2.93 4.84 -5.38
N ILE A 58 1.95 4.63 -6.25
CA ILE A 58 1.45 5.60 -7.22
C ILE A 58 0.03 5.98 -6.84
N HIS A 59 -0.29 7.25 -6.93
CA HIS A 59 -1.60 7.76 -6.53
C HIS A 59 -2.00 8.95 -7.39
N GLY A 60 -3.28 9.20 -7.45
CA GLY A 60 -3.84 10.38 -8.10
C GLY A 60 -5.21 10.68 -7.54
N GLY A 61 -5.60 11.93 -7.60
CA GLY A 61 -6.86 12.36 -7.03
C GLY A 61 -7.36 13.67 -7.59
N ASN A 62 -8.57 14.01 -7.16
CA ASN A 62 -9.22 15.26 -7.50
C ASN A 62 -9.68 15.96 -6.23
N GLN A 63 -9.57 17.28 -6.23
CA GLN A 63 -10.12 18.12 -5.20
C GLN A 63 -11.66 18.18 -5.33
N LEU A 64 -12.36 17.75 -4.28
CA LEU A 64 -13.82 17.83 -4.19
C LEU A 64 -14.28 19.17 -3.60
N SER A 65 -13.47 19.74 -2.71
CA SER A 65 -13.70 21.04 -2.08
C SER A 65 -12.40 21.58 -1.51
N SER A 66 -12.41 22.80 -0.99
CA SER A 66 -11.21 23.42 -0.36
C SER A 66 -10.60 22.64 0.80
N PHE A 67 -11.32 21.67 1.36
CA PHE A 67 -10.86 20.86 2.50
C PHE A 67 -10.93 19.34 2.25
N ALA A 68 -11.44 18.90 1.08
CA ALA A 68 -11.65 17.47 0.80
C ALA A 68 -11.15 17.08 -0.58
N ASN A 69 -10.40 15.96 -0.67
CA ASN A 69 -9.95 15.33 -1.90
C ASN A 69 -10.38 13.87 -1.94
N LEU A 70 -10.67 13.36 -3.12
CA LEU A 70 -10.82 11.93 -3.38
C LEU A 70 -9.58 11.43 -4.09
N GLU A 71 -8.96 10.40 -3.54
CA GLU A 71 -7.72 9.81 -4.04
C GLU A 71 -7.90 8.33 -4.36
N PHE A 72 -7.25 7.89 -5.42
CA PHE A 72 -7.08 6.49 -5.78
C PHE A 72 -5.59 6.17 -5.80
N GLY A 73 -5.22 4.98 -5.35
CA GLY A 73 -3.84 4.58 -5.29
C GLY A 73 -3.63 3.10 -5.57
N TYR A 74 -2.43 2.80 -6.04
CA TYR A 74 -1.86 1.47 -6.07
C TYR A 74 -0.56 1.47 -5.30
N ARG A 75 -0.39 0.47 -4.43
CA ARG A 75 0.82 0.29 -3.61
C ARG A 75 1.35 -1.13 -3.79
N TYR A 76 2.65 -1.23 -3.89
CA TYR A 76 3.39 -2.47 -3.78
C TYR A 76 4.25 -2.42 -2.52
N ILE A 77 4.21 -3.49 -1.73
CA ILE A 77 5.09 -3.71 -0.58
C ILE A 77 5.93 -4.94 -0.91
N SER A 78 7.25 -4.80 -0.85
CA SER A 78 8.21 -5.87 -1.12
C SER A 78 8.13 -6.97 -0.05
N ASP A 79 8.90 -8.04 -0.24
CA ASP A 79 8.90 -9.17 0.66
C ASP A 79 9.29 -8.75 2.09
N VAL A 80 8.51 -9.23 3.06
CA VAL A 80 8.90 -9.45 4.45
C VAL A 80 9.28 -10.91 4.60
N GLU A 81 10.34 -11.20 5.34
CA GLU A 81 10.93 -12.54 5.35
C GLU A 81 11.11 -13.06 6.77
N THR A 82 10.84 -14.35 6.95
CA THR A 82 11.14 -15.04 8.20
C THR A 82 11.81 -16.38 7.90
N ALA A 83 12.77 -16.78 8.73
CA ALA A 83 13.38 -18.09 8.65
C ALA A 83 13.65 -18.66 10.03
N GLY A 84 13.43 -19.97 10.17
CA GLY A 84 13.58 -20.70 11.42
C GLY A 84 13.91 -22.16 11.19
N THR A 85 14.05 -22.90 12.28
CA THR A 85 14.28 -24.34 12.25
C THR A 85 13.24 -25.03 13.12
N ILE A 86 12.46 -25.92 12.53
CA ILE A 86 11.46 -26.73 13.23
C ILE A 86 11.86 -28.20 13.14
N ASN A 87 12.17 -28.83 14.28
CA ASN A 87 12.59 -30.25 14.36
C ASN A 87 13.78 -30.59 13.42
N GLY A 88 14.72 -29.70 13.24
CA GLY A 88 15.90 -29.91 12.37
C GLY A 88 15.63 -29.64 10.88
N ILE A 89 14.42 -29.18 10.51
CA ILE A 89 14.07 -28.76 9.15
C ILE A 89 14.14 -27.23 9.11
N GLY A 90 14.94 -26.69 8.22
CA GLY A 90 14.96 -25.25 7.95
C GLY A 90 13.68 -24.85 7.21
N VAL A 91 12.99 -23.82 7.70
CA VAL A 91 11.79 -23.26 7.08
C VAL A 91 12.04 -21.76 6.84
N ALA A 92 11.71 -21.30 5.65
CA ALA A 92 11.72 -19.88 5.28
C ALA A 92 10.39 -19.50 4.65
N ALA A 93 9.89 -18.32 4.97
CA ALA A 93 8.70 -17.77 4.36
C ALA A 93 8.95 -16.31 3.95
N ALA A 94 8.39 -15.92 2.79
CA ALA A 94 8.41 -14.58 2.26
C ALA A 94 6.98 -14.17 1.86
N VAL A 95 6.61 -12.93 2.14
CA VAL A 95 5.28 -12.40 1.84
C VAL A 95 5.42 -11.02 1.20
N ASN A 96 4.81 -10.81 0.03
CA ASN A 96 4.69 -9.49 -0.59
C ASN A 96 3.23 -9.12 -0.85
N GLY A 97 2.97 -7.83 -1.03
CA GLY A 97 1.62 -7.33 -1.12
C GLY A 97 1.38 -6.33 -2.25
N HIS A 98 0.19 -6.44 -2.87
CA HIS A 98 -0.36 -5.50 -3.83
C HIS A 98 -1.67 -4.93 -3.28
N PHE A 99 -1.79 -3.62 -3.29
CA PHE A 99 -2.90 -2.91 -2.67
C PHE A 99 -3.47 -1.89 -3.65
N ILE A 100 -4.80 -1.84 -3.76
CA ILE A 100 -5.53 -0.80 -4.49
C ILE A 100 -6.44 -0.10 -3.49
N ASP A 101 -6.37 1.20 -3.39
CA ASP A 101 -7.16 1.96 -2.42
C ASP A 101 -7.96 3.10 -3.04
N THR A 102 -9.07 3.41 -2.39
CA THR A 102 -9.86 4.64 -2.61
C THR A 102 -9.99 5.34 -1.27
N THR A 103 -9.55 6.58 -1.20
CA THR A 103 -9.36 7.30 0.06
C THR A 103 -9.94 8.70 -0.02
N LEU A 104 -10.73 9.08 0.98
CA LEU A 104 -11.12 10.47 1.22
C LEU A 104 -10.06 11.13 2.10
N GLN A 105 -9.56 12.27 1.66
CA GLN A 105 -8.64 13.10 2.42
C GLN A 105 -9.39 14.32 2.93
N LEU A 106 -9.22 14.65 4.20
CA LEU A 106 -9.79 15.82 4.85
C LEU A 106 -8.67 16.65 5.46
N GLY A 107 -8.47 17.86 4.96
CA GLY A 107 -7.39 18.74 5.37
C GLY A 107 -7.84 20.14 5.71
N MET A 108 -6.91 20.94 6.21
CA MET A 108 -7.13 22.37 6.37
C MET A 108 -7.21 23.05 5.01
N PRO A 109 -8.03 24.10 4.87
CA PRO A 109 -8.01 24.93 3.68
C PRO A 109 -6.59 25.47 3.40
N GLU A 110 -6.23 25.55 2.12
CA GLU A 110 -4.91 26.01 1.71
C GLU A 110 -4.74 27.50 2.05
N THR A 111 -3.91 27.80 3.02
CA THR A 111 -3.56 29.17 3.43
C THR A 111 -2.07 29.48 3.25
N GLY A 112 -1.31 28.55 2.61
CA GLY A 112 0.13 28.67 2.41
C GLY A 112 0.69 27.44 1.72
N PRO A 113 2.01 27.32 1.58
CA PRO A 113 2.66 26.23 0.87
C PRO A 113 2.57 24.89 1.59
N PHE A 114 2.18 24.88 2.86
CA PHE A 114 2.09 23.67 3.70
C PHE A 114 0.65 23.30 4.00
N LYS A 115 0.30 22.03 3.77
CA LYS A 115 -1.01 21.46 4.05
C LYS A 115 -0.88 20.15 4.82
N VAL A 116 -1.71 19.95 5.82
CA VAL A 116 -1.86 18.69 6.57
C VAL A 116 -3.26 18.16 6.36
N PHE A 117 -3.38 16.84 6.24
CA PHE A 117 -4.67 16.18 6.05
C PHE A 117 -4.71 14.81 6.74
N THR A 118 -5.91 14.40 7.09
CA THR A 118 -6.22 13.03 7.52
C THR A 118 -6.77 12.26 6.33
N LYS A 119 -6.69 10.94 6.40
CA LYS A 119 -7.15 10.03 5.36
C LYS A 119 -7.97 8.89 5.94
N ALA A 120 -9.01 8.50 5.21
CA ALA A 120 -9.75 7.28 5.50
C ALA A 120 -10.30 6.70 4.19
N GLY A 121 -10.24 5.39 4.02
CA GLY A 121 -10.68 4.75 2.80
C GLY A 121 -10.76 3.23 2.87
N VAL A 122 -11.17 2.65 1.74
CA VAL A 122 -11.27 1.21 1.54
C VAL A 122 -10.05 0.74 0.76
N LEU A 123 -9.57 -0.44 1.11
CA LEU A 123 -8.39 -1.08 0.58
C LEU A 123 -8.77 -2.46 0.04
N LEU A 124 -8.41 -2.74 -1.20
CA LEU A 124 -8.38 -4.09 -1.76
C LEU A 124 -6.95 -4.57 -1.72
N TRP A 125 -6.70 -5.72 -1.11
CA TRP A 125 -5.37 -6.26 -0.99
C TRP A 125 -5.25 -7.64 -1.65
N ARG A 126 -4.04 -7.96 -2.09
CA ARG A 126 -3.61 -9.27 -2.51
C ARG A 126 -2.20 -9.52 -1.97
N LEU A 127 -2.07 -10.57 -1.18
CA LEU A 127 -0.81 -11.06 -0.65
C LEU A 127 -0.36 -12.29 -1.45
N ASN A 128 0.94 -12.42 -1.68
CA ASN A 128 1.54 -13.62 -2.24
C ASN A 128 2.50 -14.18 -1.20
N TYR A 129 2.42 -15.48 -0.97
CA TYR A 129 3.17 -16.23 0.01
C TYR A 129 4.07 -17.23 -0.68
N ASP A 130 5.35 -17.21 -0.33
CA ASP A 130 6.33 -18.19 -0.77
C ASP A 130 6.94 -18.86 0.46
N VAL A 131 6.79 -20.17 0.55
CA VAL A 131 7.30 -20.97 1.68
C VAL A 131 8.27 -22.01 1.13
N ALA A 132 9.44 -22.13 1.78
CA ALA A 132 10.44 -23.15 1.48
C ALA A 132 10.81 -23.93 2.75
N ALA A 133 10.91 -25.25 2.63
CA ALA A 133 11.36 -26.13 3.70
C ALA A 133 12.51 -27.01 3.20
N SER A 134 13.58 -27.17 3.99
CA SER A 134 14.76 -27.96 3.62
C SER A 134 15.27 -28.78 4.80
N ASN A 135 15.56 -30.06 4.56
CA ASN A 135 16.20 -30.95 5.51
C ASN A 135 17.71 -31.17 5.24
N GLY A 136 18.30 -30.30 4.36
CA GLY A 136 19.70 -30.40 3.95
C GLY A 136 19.94 -31.33 2.76
N PHE A 137 18.99 -32.21 2.41
CA PHE A 137 19.08 -33.13 1.25
C PHE A 137 18.01 -32.84 0.20
N GLN A 138 16.86 -32.38 0.62
CA GLN A 138 15.72 -32.05 -0.24
C GLN A 138 15.14 -30.70 0.17
N THR A 139 14.72 -29.92 -0.82
CA THR A 139 14.02 -28.66 -0.63
C THR A 139 12.64 -28.79 -1.26
N PHE A 140 11.63 -28.42 -0.51
CA PHE A 140 10.25 -28.29 -0.96
C PHE A 140 9.87 -26.83 -0.94
N SER A 141 9.21 -26.34 -1.98
CA SER A 141 8.66 -24.99 -2.04
C SER A 141 7.19 -25.02 -2.41
N ALA A 142 6.42 -24.14 -1.83
CA ALA A 142 5.02 -23.90 -2.15
C ALA A 142 4.78 -22.40 -2.23
N SER A 143 3.92 -21.99 -3.17
CA SER A 143 3.48 -20.61 -3.32
C SER A 143 1.96 -20.58 -3.32
N ASP A 144 1.38 -19.60 -2.64
CA ASP A 144 -0.06 -19.37 -2.61
C ASP A 144 -0.35 -17.86 -2.65
N SER A 145 -1.60 -17.48 -2.83
CA SER A 145 -2.00 -16.07 -2.80
C SER A 145 -3.40 -15.92 -2.25
N ASP A 146 -3.57 -14.95 -1.37
CA ASP A 146 -4.83 -14.56 -0.80
C ASP A 146 -5.19 -13.11 -1.16
N SER A 147 -6.48 -12.76 -1.09
CA SER A 147 -6.96 -11.43 -1.42
C SER A 147 -8.24 -11.10 -0.66
N GLY A 148 -8.36 -9.86 -0.25
CA GLY A 148 -9.51 -9.42 0.52
C GLY A 148 -9.71 -7.91 0.50
N VAL A 149 -10.49 -7.47 1.47
CA VAL A 149 -10.86 -6.07 1.67
C VAL A 149 -10.40 -5.66 3.06
N GLY A 150 -9.74 -4.52 3.13
CA GLY A 150 -9.33 -3.88 4.38
C GLY A 150 -9.65 -2.41 4.38
N PHE A 151 -9.12 -1.71 5.35
CA PHE A 151 -9.28 -0.26 5.50
C PHE A 151 -7.92 0.42 5.51
N ARG A 152 -7.90 1.66 5.03
CA ARG A 152 -6.74 2.52 5.11
C ARG A 152 -7.13 3.78 5.87
N THR A 153 -6.34 4.14 6.87
CA THR A 153 -6.42 5.42 7.57
C THR A 153 -5.03 6.01 7.69
N GLY A 154 -4.92 7.29 8.01
CA GLY A 154 -3.61 7.89 8.21
C GLY A 154 -3.61 9.41 8.19
N LEU A 155 -2.40 9.93 8.20
CA LEU A 155 -2.09 11.34 8.13
C LEU A 155 -1.20 11.61 6.91
N GLY A 156 -1.28 12.80 6.37
CA GLY A 156 -0.37 13.25 5.33
C GLY A 156 -0.09 14.73 5.42
N ALA A 157 1.03 15.12 4.84
CA ALA A 157 1.41 16.52 4.67
C ALA A 157 1.96 16.75 3.27
N THR A 158 1.67 17.91 2.71
CA THR A 158 2.27 18.38 1.46
C THR A 158 2.93 19.73 1.65
N TYR A 159 4.03 19.93 0.94
CA TYR A 159 4.73 21.21 0.87
C TYR A 159 4.93 21.58 -0.60
N GLU A 160 4.42 22.75 -1.01
CA GLU A 160 4.59 23.25 -2.37
C GLU A 160 6.03 23.75 -2.58
N VAL A 161 6.76 23.05 -3.43
CA VAL A 161 8.17 23.34 -3.73
C VAL A 161 8.27 24.35 -4.88
N SER A 162 7.36 24.24 -5.85
CA SER A 162 7.25 25.15 -6.98
C SER A 162 5.84 25.10 -7.54
N GLU A 163 5.50 26.02 -8.46
CA GLU A 163 4.20 26.01 -9.13
C GLU A 163 3.93 24.64 -9.76
N GLY A 164 2.87 23.98 -9.33
CA GLY A 164 2.44 22.67 -9.82
C GLY A 164 3.23 21.46 -9.29
N VAL A 165 4.19 21.65 -8.35
CA VAL A 165 4.95 20.55 -7.76
C VAL A 165 4.94 20.63 -6.24
N ARG A 166 4.54 19.55 -5.59
CA ARG A 166 4.55 19.38 -4.14
C ARG A 166 5.46 18.24 -3.72
N LEU A 167 6.08 18.35 -2.58
CA LEU A 167 6.63 17.23 -1.83
C LEU A 167 5.56 16.75 -0.87
N ARG A 168 5.31 15.44 -0.86
CA ARG A 168 4.31 14.80 -0.02
C ARG A 168 4.95 13.77 0.90
N ALA A 169 4.50 13.73 2.15
CA ALA A 169 4.81 12.70 3.12
C ALA A 169 3.51 12.12 3.68
N ASP A 170 3.44 10.80 3.77
CA ASP A 170 2.27 10.07 4.28
C ASP A 170 2.68 9.08 5.37
N TRP A 171 1.86 8.99 6.41
CA TRP A 171 1.88 7.93 7.39
C TRP A 171 0.53 7.21 7.35
N ASP A 172 0.53 5.98 6.88
CA ASP A 172 -0.64 5.16 6.62
C ASP A 172 -0.70 3.95 7.54
N PHE A 173 -1.89 3.62 7.99
CA PHE A 173 -2.24 2.38 8.65
C PHE A 173 -3.16 1.60 7.73
N LEU A 174 -2.74 0.40 7.31
CA LEU A 174 -3.54 -0.54 6.56
C LEU A 174 -4.04 -1.57 7.57
N VAL A 175 -5.34 -1.66 7.73
CA VAL A 175 -6.02 -2.43 8.77
C VAL A 175 -6.79 -3.57 8.11
N ASN A 176 -6.86 -4.71 8.76
CA ASN A 176 -7.53 -5.91 8.28
C ASN A 176 -6.90 -6.44 6.97
N VAL A 177 -5.59 -6.63 6.97
CA VAL A 177 -4.83 -7.24 5.87
C VAL A 177 -4.53 -8.69 6.21
N GLY A 178 -4.81 -9.61 5.29
CA GLY A 178 -4.73 -11.04 5.53
C GLY A 178 -6.07 -11.66 5.93
N SER A 179 -6.12 -12.96 6.09
CA SER A 179 -7.31 -13.70 6.46
C SER A 179 -7.05 -14.61 7.67
N GLU A 180 -8.02 -14.68 8.59
CA GLU A 180 -7.93 -15.53 9.80
C GLU A 180 -7.76 -17.01 9.48
N ASP A 181 -8.22 -17.44 8.30
CA ASP A 181 -8.20 -18.86 7.90
C ASP A 181 -6.82 -19.32 7.40
N GLU A 182 -5.88 -18.41 7.10
CA GLU A 182 -4.57 -18.75 6.56
C GLU A 182 -3.40 -18.35 7.49
N LEU A 183 -2.97 -17.09 7.49
CA LEU A 183 -1.82 -16.62 8.27
C LEU A 183 -2.20 -15.63 9.39
N GLY A 184 -3.50 -15.38 9.54
CA GLY A 184 -4.01 -14.37 10.46
C GLY A 184 -4.16 -13.00 9.79
N GLU A 185 -4.99 -12.18 10.42
CA GLU A 185 -5.20 -10.79 10.08
C GLU A 185 -4.11 -9.93 10.74
N THR A 186 -3.53 -8.99 10.00
CA THR A 186 -2.46 -8.13 10.49
C THR A 186 -2.69 -6.68 10.08
N ASP A 187 -2.06 -5.77 10.80
CA ASP A 187 -2.02 -4.36 10.47
C ASP A 187 -0.63 -4.00 9.92
N ILE A 188 -0.59 -3.06 8.98
CA ILE A 188 0.66 -2.61 8.36
C ILE A 188 0.80 -1.11 8.54
N ASN A 189 1.90 -0.70 9.17
CA ASN A 189 2.31 0.68 9.28
C ASN A 189 3.17 1.05 8.07
N VAL A 190 2.87 2.17 7.38
CA VAL A 190 3.60 2.58 6.20
C VAL A 190 3.93 4.06 6.24
N PHE A 191 5.20 4.39 6.14
CA PHE A 191 5.68 5.75 5.94
C PHE A 191 6.24 5.91 4.53
N THR A 192 5.76 6.93 3.79
CA THR A 192 6.22 7.21 2.42
C THR A 192 6.44 8.69 2.19
N VAL A 193 7.37 9.00 1.27
CA VAL A 193 7.63 10.36 0.80
C VAL A 193 7.81 10.36 -0.73
N GLY A 194 7.39 11.43 -1.40
CA GLY A 194 7.57 11.55 -2.84
C GLY A 194 7.00 12.83 -3.45
N PRO A 195 7.27 13.07 -4.73
CA PRO A 195 6.71 14.19 -5.47
C PRO A 195 5.24 13.97 -5.85
N GLU A 196 4.49 15.05 -5.85
CA GLU A 196 3.12 15.15 -6.33
C GLU A 196 3.03 16.30 -7.32
N PHE A 197 2.40 16.07 -8.47
CA PHE A 197 2.25 17.01 -9.57
C PHE A 197 0.79 17.42 -9.71
N LEU A 198 0.53 18.73 -9.80
CA LEU A 198 -0.80 19.31 -9.95
C LEU A 198 -1.06 19.65 -11.43
N PHE A 199 -2.31 19.50 -11.87
CA PHE A 199 -2.73 19.83 -13.24
C PHE A 199 -4.18 20.27 -13.32
#